data_ef9aafb6ce4c0172c737e4478ac1b98b
#
_entry.id   ef9aafb6ce4c0172c737e4478ac1b98b
#
_cell.length_a   1.000
_cell.length_b   1.000
_cell.length_c   1.000
_cell.angle_alpha   90.00
_cell.angle_beta   90.00
_cell.angle_gamma   90.00
#
_symmetry.space_group_name_H-M   'P 1'
#
loop_
_entity.id
_entity.type
_entity.pdbx_description
1 polymer ?
#
loop_
_entity_poly.entity_id
_entity_poly.type
_entity_poly.pdbx_seq_one_letter_code
_entity_poly.pdbx_strand_id
1 'polypeptide(L)'
;MYNLNIVSIFGFKNCNHPMSNATEFLEAHRFGTGSRWRENAQWRRDNEFWLTYARHITLQVLRRMEEQSVTQVELARRMGCTQQYVSNLLKGSSNMTLETIARLEKALDLDLLKSSFSDTTQFTSSNHQHIIKP
;
A
#
# COMPACT_ATOMS: atom_id res chain seq x y z
N MET A 1 -4.82 -13.06 -43.67
CA MET A 1 -6.07 -13.52 -43.03
C MET A 1 -6.00 -13.18 -41.55
N TYR A 2 -6.59 -12.09 -41.17
CA TYR A 2 -6.67 -11.70 -39.77
C TYR A 2 -7.92 -12.31 -39.14
N ASN A 3 -7.70 -13.07 -38.07
CA ASN A 3 -8.73 -13.80 -37.40
C ASN A 3 -9.66 -12.84 -36.64
N LEU A 4 -10.91 -12.67 -37.14
CA LEU A 4 -11.94 -11.76 -36.61
C LEU A 4 -12.46 -12.17 -35.21
N ASN A 5 -11.89 -13.17 -34.56
CA ASN A 5 -12.37 -13.68 -33.27
C ASN A 5 -11.90 -12.88 -32.04
N ILE A 6 -10.96 -11.96 -32.21
CA ILE A 6 -10.48 -11.13 -31.08
C ILE A 6 -11.48 -10.02 -30.74
N VAL A 7 -12.31 -9.60 -31.69
CA VAL A 7 -13.32 -8.55 -31.50
C VAL A 7 -14.49 -9.01 -30.61
N SER A 8 -14.72 -10.32 -30.54
CA SER A 8 -15.80 -10.89 -29.73
C SER A 8 -15.50 -10.94 -28.23
N ILE A 9 -14.22 -10.90 -27.84
CA ILE A 9 -13.81 -10.98 -26.42
C ILE A 9 -14.00 -9.64 -25.71
N PHE A 10 -13.96 -8.53 -26.41
CA PHE A 10 -14.12 -7.19 -25.85
C PHE A 10 -15.53 -6.60 -25.96
N GLY A 11 -16.52 -7.37 -26.40
CA GLY A 11 -17.92 -6.92 -26.41
C GLY A 11 -18.24 -5.80 -27.40
N PHE A 12 -17.38 -5.54 -28.38
CA PHE A 12 -17.65 -4.60 -29.46
C PHE A 12 -18.58 -5.26 -30.51
N LYS A 13 -19.86 -5.28 -30.20
CA LYS A 13 -20.89 -5.59 -31.20
C LYS A 13 -21.03 -4.39 -32.14
N ASN A 14 -20.70 -4.63 -33.42
CA ASN A 14 -21.01 -3.80 -34.60
C ASN A 14 -20.52 -2.34 -34.56
N CYS A 15 -19.37 -2.11 -35.17
CA CYS A 15 -18.90 -0.79 -35.61
C CYS A 15 -19.61 -0.33 -36.90
N ASN A 16 -20.91 -0.41 -36.95
CA ASN A 16 -21.69 0.22 -37.99
C ASN A 16 -22.64 1.24 -37.37
N HIS A 17 -22.04 2.27 -36.72
CA HIS A 17 -22.81 3.41 -36.23
C HIS A 17 -22.43 4.66 -37.03
N PRO A 18 -23.37 5.39 -37.62
CA PRO A 18 -23.06 6.65 -38.25
C PRO A 18 -22.48 7.61 -37.22
N MET A 19 -21.49 8.39 -37.64
CA MET A 19 -20.67 9.29 -36.80
C MET A 19 -21.48 10.39 -36.05
N SER A 20 -22.77 10.40 -36.16
CA SER A 20 -23.66 11.36 -35.49
C SER A 20 -23.89 11.08 -33.99
N ASN A 21 -23.57 9.88 -33.52
CA ASN A 21 -23.84 9.47 -32.11
C ASN A 21 -22.60 9.38 -31.23
N ALA A 22 -21.47 9.91 -31.69
CA ALA A 22 -20.25 9.93 -30.90
C ALA A 22 -20.39 10.76 -29.60
N THR A 23 -21.16 11.84 -29.66
CA THR A 23 -21.48 12.69 -28.51
C THR A 23 -22.41 11.98 -27.53
N GLU A 24 -23.43 11.29 -28.03
CA GLU A 24 -24.38 10.53 -27.22
C GLU A 24 -23.69 9.31 -26.57
N PHE A 25 -22.82 8.63 -27.30
CA PHE A 25 -21.98 7.56 -26.78
C PHE A 25 -21.04 8.06 -25.67
N LEU A 26 -20.42 9.21 -25.89
CA LEU A 26 -19.52 9.83 -24.90
C LEU A 26 -20.30 10.31 -23.67
N GLU A 27 -21.51 10.83 -23.84
CA GLU A 27 -22.36 11.24 -22.73
C GLU A 27 -22.92 10.06 -21.95
N ALA A 28 -23.36 8.99 -22.60
CA ALA A 28 -23.82 7.77 -21.97
C ALA A 28 -22.69 7.09 -21.17
N HIS A 29 -21.44 7.17 -21.66
CA HIS A 29 -20.26 6.63 -20.96
C HIS A 29 -19.62 7.62 -19.98
N ARG A 30 -19.95 8.91 -20.08
CA ARG A 30 -19.48 9.95 -19.17
C ARG A 30 -20.12 9.86 -17.78
N PHE A 31 -21.31 9.32 -17.68
CA PHE A 31 -22.09 9.25 -16.44
C PHE A 31 -22.32 7.84 -15.90
N GLY A 32 -21.94 6.80 -16.64
CA GLY A 32 -22.29 5.40 -16.30
C GLY A 32 -21.33 4.69 -15.36
N THR A 33 -20.14 5.21 -15.16
CA THR A 33 -19.22 4.73 -14.15
C THR A 33 -18.82 5.90 -13.28
N GLY A 34 -19.61 6.13 -12.25
CA GLY A 34 -19.17 6.92 -11.10
C GLY A 34 -17.79 6.42 -10.76
N SER A 35 -16.78 7.19 -11.16
CA SER A 35 -15.45 6.66 -11.33
C SER A 35 -14.89 6.27 -9.97
N ARG A 36 -14.72 4.99 -9.71
CA ARG A 36 -14.01 4.42 -8.56
C ARG A 36 -12.68 5.14 -8.28
N TRP A 37 -12.10 5.78 -9.31
CA TRP A 37 -10.88 6.56 -9.11
C TRP A 37 -11.11 7.81 -8.26
N ARG A 38 -12.28 8.48 -8.34
CA ARG A 38 -12.61 9.64 -7.50
C ARG A 38 -12.83 9.22 -6.05
N GLU A 39 -13.60 8.14 -5.86
CA GLU A 39 -13.82 7.54 -4.54
C GLU A 39 -12.50 7.09 -3.92
N ASN A 40 -11.67 6.39 -4.69
CA ASN A 40 -10.35 5.96 -4.24
C ASN A 40 -9.41 7.14 -3.98
N ALA A 41 -9.50 8.21 -4.74
CA ALA A 41 -8.70 9.41 -4.51
C ALA A 41 -9.17 10.16 -3.26
N GLN A 42 -10.49 10.24 -3.04
CA GLN A 42 -11.04 10.81 -1.82
C GLN A 42 -10.65 9.97 -0.60
N TRP A 43 -10.87 8.67 -0.66
CA TRP A 43 -10.48 7.76 0.40
C TRP A 43 -8.99 7.89 0.77
N ARG A 44 -8.10 8.01 -0.21
CA ARG A 44 -6.66 8.22 0.07
C ARG A 44 -6.38 9.54 0.76
N ARG A 45 -7.08 10.62 0.39
CA ARG A 45 -6.96 11.93 1.08
C ARG A 45 -7.41 11.84 2.52
N ASP A 46 -8.57 11.22 2.75
CA ASP A 46 -9.15 11.08 4.09
C ASP A 46 -8.32 10.19 5.01
N ASN A 47 -7.52 9.29 4.43
CA ASN A 47 -6.69 8.33 5.15
C ASN A 47 -5.17 8.61 5.04
N GLU A 48 -4.78 9.77 4.52
CA GLU A 48 -3.37 10.07 4.19
C GLU A 48 -2.45 10.00 5.41
N PHE A 49 -2.94 10.38 6.58
CA PHE A 49 -2.13 10.41 7.80
C PHE A 49 -1.56 9.02 8.17
N TRP A 50 -2.35 7.96 8.16
CA TRP A 50 -1.84 6.63 8.46
C TRP A 50 -1.22 5.94 7.24
N LEU A 51 -1.68 6.26 6.01
CA LEU A 51 -1.08 5.77 4.78
C LEU A 51 0.38 6.19 4.64
N THR A 52 0.73 7.38 5.12
CA THR A 52 2.11 7.86 5.14
C THR A 52 2.98 6.95 6.00
N TYR A 53 2.53 6.57 7.20
CA TYR A 53 3.24 5.61 8.04
C TYR A 53 3.35 4.24 7.40
N ALA A 54 2.26 3.72 6.81
CA ALA A 54 2.27 2.43 6.14
C ALA A 54 3.28 2.39 4.98
N ARG A 55 3.37 3.45 4.18
CA ARG A 55 4.36 3.59 3.11
C ARG A 55 5.79 3.64 3.65
N HIS A 56 6.03 4.40 4.71
CA HIS A 56 7.34 4.47 5.35
C HIS A 56 7.82 3.11 5.84
N ILE A 57 6.96 2.38 6.55
CA ILE A 57 7.24 1.02 7.01
C ILE A 57 7.54 0.11 5.82
N THR A 58 6.69 0.15 4.79
CA THR A 58 6.87 -0.66 3.58
C THR A 58 8.21 -0.39 2.89
N LEU A 59 8.61 0.88 2.76
CA LEU A 59 9.89 1.24 2.16
C LEU A 59 11.08 0.69 2.96
N GLN A 60 11.05 0.76 4.28
CA GLN A 60 12.10 0.18 5.13
C GLN A 60 12.16 -1.35 4.99
N VAL A 61 11.00 -2.00 4.94
CA VAL A 61 10.90 -3.45 4.72
C VAL A 61 11.49 -3.84 3.37
N LEU A 62 11.09 -3.17 2.29
CA LEU A 62 11.61 -3.42 0.93
C LEU A 62 13.13 -3.24 0.86
N ARG A 63 13.64 -2.17 1.42
CA ARG A 63 15.08 -1.91 1.49
C ARG A 63 15.82 -3.02 2.23
N ARG A 64 15.30 -3.45 3.38
CA ARG A 64 15.92 -4.53 4.15
C ARG A 64 15.85 -5.87 3.44
N MET A 65 14.75 -6.15 2.73
CA MET A 65 14.64 -7.33 1.89
C MET A 65 15.70 -7.33 0.78
N GLU A 66 15.95 -6.19 0.14
CA GLU A 66 16.98 -6.03 -0.87
C GLU A 66 18.38 -6.25 -0.29
N GLU A 67 18.70 -5.62 0.83
CA GLU A 67 19.98 -5.77 1.54
C GLU A 67 20.26 -7.23 1.90
N GLN A 68 19.25 -7.97 2.32
CA GLN A 68 19.37 -9.38 2.70
C GLN A 68 19.10 -10.37 1.56
N SER A 69 18.79 -9.90 0.36
CA SER A 69 18.36 -10.73 -0.77
C SER A 69 17.18 -11.66 -0.45
N VAL A 70 16.24 -11.19 0.38
CA VAL A 70 15.04 -11.92 0.81
C VAL A 70 13.92 -11.70 -0.17
N THR A 71 13.35 -12.77 -0.72
CA THR A 71 12.19 -12.72 -1.60
C THR A 71 10.88 -12.64 -0.80
N GLN A 72 9.78 -12.25 -1.47
CA GLN A 72 8.44 -12.23 -0.84
C GLN A 72 8.01 -13.61 -0.35
N VAL A 73 8.41 -14.68 -1.06
CA VAL A 73 8.14 -16.07 -0.67
C VAL A 73 8.88 -16.42 0.62
N GLU A 74 10.15 -16.06 0.69
CA GLU A 74 10.97 -16.29 1.88
C GLU A 74 10.49 -15.46 3.07
N LEU A 75 10.11 -14.20 2.84
CA LEU A 75 9.52 -13.37 3.88
C LEU A 75 8.21 -13.97 4.40
N ALA A 76 7.33 -14.43 3.51
CA ALA A 76 6.08 -15.11 3.89
C ALA A 76 6.34 -16.34 4.75
N ARG A 77 7.34 -17.15 4.38
CA ARG A 77 7.78 -18.31 5.16
C ARG A 77 8.25 -17.92 6.57
N ARG A 78 9.08 -16.89 6.69
CA ARG A 78 9.59 -16.40 7.97
C ARG A 78 8.47 -15.83 8.86
N MET A 79 7.49 -15.17 8.25
CA MET A 79 6.33 -14.61 8.95
C MET A 79 5.24 -15.63 9.27
N GLY A 80 5.31 -16.84 8.70
CA GLY A 80 4.26 -17.86 8.83
C GLY A 80 2.94 -17.46 8.18
N CYS A 81 2.98 -16.79 7.03
CA CYS A 81 1.83 -16.32 6.28
C CYS A 81 1.94 -16.63 4.78
N THR A 82 0.91 -16.27 4.00
CA THR A 82 0.90 -16.51 2.56
C THR A 82 1.71 -15.43 1.82
N GLN A 83 2.30 -15.80 0.68
CA GLN A 83 2.98 -14.84 -0.21
C GLN A 83 2.01 -13.73 -0.69
N GLN A 84 0.74 -14.09 -0.95
CA GLN A 84 -0.29 -13.13 -1.36
C GLN A 84 -0.51 -12.05 -0.29
N TYR A 85 -0.50 -12.43 0.98
CA TYR A 85 -0.59 -11.50 2.10
C TYR A 85 0.60 -10.54 2.12
N VAL A 86 1.82 -11.07 1.99
CA VAL A 86 3.05 -10.25 1.91
C VAL A 86 3.01 -9.31 0.71
N SER A 87 2.60 -9.80 -0.48
CA SER A 87 2.46 -8.97 -1.68
C SER A 87 1.49 -7.80 -1.47
N ASN A 88 0.36 -8.04 -0.81
CA ASN A 88 -0.60 -6.97 -0.48
C ASN A 88 -0.04 -5.98 0.56
N LEU A 89 0.67 -6.49 1.56
CA LEU A 89 1.31 -5.69 2.60
C LEU A 89 2.33 -4.70 1.99
N LEU A 90 3.15 -5.19 1.06
CA LEU A 90 4.21 -4.42 0.40
C LEU A 90 3.69 -3.38 -0.61
N LYS A 91 2.40 -3.32 -0.88
CA LYS A 91 1.79 -2.22 -1.66
C LYS A 91 1.74 -0.89 -0.88
N GLY A 92 1.95 -0.92 0.44
CA GLY A 92 1.95 0.28 1.29
C GLY A 92 0.59 0.97 1.41
N SER A 93 -0.48 0.28 1.06
CA SER A 93 -1.87 0.77 1.17
C SER A 93 -2.71 -0.03 2.16
N SER A 94 -2.11 -1.00 2.83
CA SER A 94 -2.77 -1.87 3.80
C SER A 94 -2.55 -1.34 5.21
N ASN A 95 -3.59 -1.37 6.02
CA ASN A 95 -3.47 -1.10 7.44
C ASN A 95 -2.70 -2.25 8.11
N MET A 96 -1.63 -1.91 8.81
CA MET A 96 -0.77 -2.87 9.51
C MET A 96 -1.09 -2.84 11.00
N THR A 97 -1.35 -4.01 11.57
CA THR A 97 -1.45 -4.14 13.02
C THR A 97 -0.05 -4.14 13.64
N LEU A 98 0.04 -3.79 14.92
CA LEU A 98 1.30 -3.88 15.67
C LEU A 98 1.88 -5.29 15.66
N GLU A 99 1.02 -6.32 15.67
CA GLU A 99 1.45 -7.71 15.52
C GLU A 99 2.15 -7.95 14.18
N THR A 100 1.58 -7.42 13.08
CA THR A 100 2.18 -7.53 11.75
C THR A 100 3.54 -6.85 11.70
N ILE A 101 3.66 -5.66 12.29
CA ILE A 101 4.91 -4.92 12.35
C ILE A 101 5.95 -5.70 13.15
N ALA A 102 5.60 -6.21 14.32
CA ALA A 102 6.50 -7.02 15.14
C ALA A 102 6.97 -8.32 14.43
N ARG A 103 6.09 -8.94 13.64
CA ARG A 103 6.47 -10.10 12.80
C ARG A 103 7.45 -9.71 11.69
N LEU A 104 7.28 -8.54 11.06
CA LEU A 104 8.22 -8.00 10.07
C LEU A 104 9.58 -7.72 10.70
N GLU A 105 9.61 -7.06 11.86
CA GLU A 105 10.84 -6.79 12.61
C GLU A 105 11.61 -8.09 12.90
N LYS A 106 10.92 -9.10 13.40
CA LYS A 106 11.51 -10.41 13.71
C LYS A 106 12.01 -11.14 12.46
N ALA A 107 11.23 -11.08 11.35
CA ALA A 107 11.55 -11.81 10.12
C ALA A 107 12.77 -11.24 9.39
N LEU A 108 13.00 -9.93 9.49
CA LEU A 108 14.05 -9.21 8.77
C LEU A 108 15.17 -8.67 9.66
N ASP A 109 15.09 -8.90 10.97
CA ASP A 109 16.00 -8.30 11.95
C ASP A 109 16.10 -6.77 11.76
N LEU A 110 14.95 -6.11 11.88
CA LEU A 110 14.75 -4.71 11.58
C LEU A 110 14.01 -4.05 12.75
N ASP A 111 14.41 -2.86 13.15
CA ASP A 111 13.72 -2.06 14.15
C ASP A 111 12.84 -1.00 13.46
N LEU A 112 11.54 -1.23 13.40
CA LEU A 112 10.57 -0.29 12.81
C LEU A 112 9.97 0.65 13.85
N LEU A 113 9.65 0.12 15.02
CA LEU A 113 9.00 0.86 16.10
C LEU A 113 9.98 1.37 17.15
N LYS A 114 11.05 0.64 17.42
CA LYS A 114 12.01 1.00 18.48
C LYS A 114 12.78 2.28 18.19
N SER A 115 13.05 2.58 16.91
CA SER A 115 13.68 3.85 16.53
C SER A 115 12.86 5.07 16.92
N SER A 116 11.53 4.92 17.00
CA SER A 116 10.62 5.99 17.46
C SER A 116 10.53 6.09 18.98
N PHE A 117 10.88 5.01 19.70
CA PHE A 117 10.87 4.97 21.17
C PHE A 117 12.24 5.21 21.81
N SER A 118 13.34 5.04 21.07
CA SER A 118 14.69 5.30 21.57
C SER A 118 14.94 6.79 21.86
N ASP A 119 14.25 7.68 21.16
CA ASP A 119 14.32 9.12 21.45
C ASP A 119 13.56 9.51 22.72
N THR A 120 12.63 8.67 23.20
CA THR A 120 11.85 8.95 24.42
C THR A 120 12.66 8.65 25.69
N THR A 121 13.68 7.81 25.63
CA THR A 121 14.57 7.55 26.78
C THR A 121 15.50 8.73 27.09
N GLN A 122 15.72 9.63 26.16
CA GLN A 122 16.44 10.89 26.41
C GLN A 122 15.60 11.89 27.26
N PHE A 123 14.26 11.77 27.19
CA PHE A 123 13.37 12.71 27.88
C PHE A 123 13.26 12.44 29.40
N THR A 124 13.51 11.22 29.84
CA THR A 124 13.43 10.88 31.29
C THR A 124 14.72 11.10 32.05
N SER A 125 15.88 11.19 31.36
CA SER A 125 17.17 11.42 32.02
C SER A 125 17.44 12.89 32.35
N SER A 126 16.77 13.83 31.67
CA SER A 126 17.02 15.27 31.88
C SER A 126 16.22 15.89 33.02
N ASN A 127 15.19 15.22 33.53
CA ASN A 127 14.30 15.79 34.56
C ASN A 127 14.61 15.33 35.99
N HIS A 128 15.72 14.56 36.23
CA HIS A 128 16.02 14.04 37.56
C HIS A 128 17.19 14.73 38.23
N GLN A 129 17.73 15.81 37.70
CA GLN A 129 18.88 16.51 38.28
C GLN A 129 18.57 17.89 38.85
N HIS A 130 17.30 18.30 38.99
CA HIS A 130 17.04 19.65 39.50
C HIS A 130 16.19 19.73 40.77
N ILE A 131 16.08 18.66 41.53
CA ILE A 131 15.50 18.75 42.89
C ILE A 131 16.42 17.94 43.83
N ILE A 132 17.37 18.59 44.44
CA ILE A 132 17.88 18.44 45.83
C ILE A 132 19.13 19.32 45.93
N LYS A 133 18.94 20.56 46.34
CA LYS A 133 19.92 21.22 47.21
C LYS A 133 19.18 21.73 48.43
N PRO A 134 19.61 21.30 49.63
CA PRO A 134 19.12 21.89 50.86
C PRO A 134 19.58 23.33 50.99
#